data_d24e0ff65ae09ffba4b0e617a1230412
#
_entry.id   d24e0ff65ae09ffba4b0e617a1230412
#
_cell.length_a   1.000
_cell.length_b   1.000
_cell.length_c   1.000
_cell.angle_alpha   90.00
_cell.angle_beta   90.00
_cell.angle_gamma   90.00
#
_symmetry.space_group_name_H-M   'P 1'
#
loop_
_entity.id
_entity.type
_entity.pdbx_description
1 polymer ?
#
loop_
_entity_poly.entity_id
_entity_poly.type
_entity_poly.pdbx_seq_one_letter_code
_entity_poly.pdbx_strand_id
1 'polypeptide(L)'
;MLTDKYGSAYVTAMDPKPSAAVVLSAVPPYGHVLINAKWRGSTLVQHFKGNVKTVFEEELGVVDLHLSNKSCVLYVSESDLVAGNDYKRKIVRFRNANSNFHGIVLVEKTRLTEQYFSGLQKFVVLELGLTLLHVPGPGEAAQLIAQMVHGESKENPFRRRSTARLLDPVVLNLVQQIPGVGKVKAMALLQHFSSIHKISNVSVEELETVVGQATAQHIWAFFHDILP
;
A
#
# COMPACT_ATOMS: atom_id res chain seq x y z
N MET A 1 -25.27 -14.15 64.30
CA MET A 1 -24.12 -13.31 63.93
C MET A 1 -23.41 -14.02 62.77
N LEU A 2 -23.72 -13.61 61.60
CA LEU A 2 -23.19 -14.15 60.36
C LEU A 2 -22.16 -13.14 59.83
N THR A 3 -20.93 -13.55 59.65
CA THR A 3 -19.87 -12.75 59.11
C THR A 3 -19.65 -13.16 57.66
N ASP A 4 -19.84 -12.20 56.77
CA ASP A 4 -19.61 -12.29 55.34
C ASP A 4 -18.13 -12.47 55.01
N LYS A 5 -17.85 -13.47 54.17
CA LYS A 5 -16.58 -13.64 53.48
C LYS A 5 -16.84 -13.50 51.97
N TYR A 6 -16.65 -12.32 51.41
CA TYR A 6 -16.43 -12.16 49.97
C TYR A 6 -15.04 -11.57 49.74
N GLY A 7 -14.13 -12.46 49.41
CA GLY A 7 -12.82 -12.07 48.90
C GLY A 7 -12.94 -11.52 47.50
N SER A 8 -12.58 -10.25 47.35
CA SER A 8 -12.45 -9.55 46.08
C SER A 8 -11.27 -10.15 45.29
N ALA A 9 -11.57 -10.92 44.25
CA ALA A 9 -10.59 -11.33 43.28
C ALA A 9 -10.27 -10.15 42.35
N TYR A 10 -9.13 -9.53 42.53
CA TYR A 10 -8.57 -8.57 41.58
C TYR A 10 -8.23 -9.32 40.30
N VAL A 11 -9.07 -9.16 39.29
CA VAL A 11 -8.74 -9.54 37.92
C VAL A 11 -7.71 -8.52 37.45
N THR A 12 -6.43 -8.91 37.49
CA THR A 12 -5.35 -8.18 36.84
C THR A 12 -5.62 -8.20 35.34
N ALA A 13 -6.09 -7.08 34.81
CA ALA A 13 -6.13 -6.86 33.37
C ALA A 13 -4.71 -6.98 32.84
N MET A 14 -4.44 -8.06 32.12
CA MET A 14 -3.22 -8.15 31.32
C MET A 14 -3.28 -7.05 30.26
N ASP A 15 -2.45 -6.02 30.41
CA ASP A 15 -2.21 -5.04 29.38
C ASP A 15 -1.87 -5.75 28.06
N PRO A 16 -2.50 -5.40 26.95
CA PRO A 16 -2.16 -5.97 25.66
C PRO A 16 -0.73 -5.55 25.34
N LYS A 17 0.18 -6.53 25.32
CA LYS A 17 1.56 -6.35 24.85
C LYS A 17 1.52 -5.53 23.56
N PRO A 18 2.24 -4.41 23.44
CA PRO A 18 2.19 -3.58 22.25
C PRO A 18 2.50 -4.45 21.03
N SER A 19 1.62 -4.41 20.05
CA SER A 19 1.81 -5.07 18.75
C SER A 19 3.15 -4.62 18.20
N ALA A 20 4.09 -5.55 18.03
CA ALA A 20 5.40 -5.24 17.48
C ALA A 20 5.22 -4.50 16.16
N ALA A 21 5.71 -3.25 16.11
CA ALA A 21 5.69 -2.47 14.90
C ALA A 21 6.41 -3.25 13.80
N VAL A 22 5.80 -3.29 12.62
CA VAL A 22 6.44 -3.91 11.44
C VAL A 22 7.79 -3.25 11.25
N VAL A 23 8.87 -4.03 11.25
CA VAL A 23 10.22 -3.51 11.07
C VAL A 23 10.35 -2.98 9.64
N LEU A 24 10.21 -1.67 9.50
CA LEU A 24 10.23 -0.93 8.22
C LEU A 24 11.61 -0.86 7.56
N SER A 25 12.66 -1.37 8.23
CA SER A 25 14.05 -1.19 7.78
C SER A 25 14.57 -2.27 6.82
N ALA A 26 13.85 -3.37 6.68
CA ALA A 26 14.29 -4.48 5.83
C ALA A 26 13.64 -4.42 4.45
N VAL A 27 14.24 -3.65 3.55
CA VAL A 27 13.85 -3.65 2.13
C VAL A 27 14.50 -4.86 1.46
N PRO A 28 13.73 -5.80 0.89
CA PRO A 28 14.31 -6.93 0.18
C PRO A 28 15.12 -6.44 -1.04
N PRO A 29 16.33 -6.96 -1.27
CA PRO A 29 17.05 -6.70 -2.50
C PRO A 29 16.24 -7.19 -3.71
N TYR A 30 16.54 -6.66 -4.89
CA TYR A 30 15.89 -7.09 -6.13
C TYR A 30 15.96 -8.62 -6.32
N GLY A 31 14.85 -9.24 -6.69
CA GLY A 31 14.76 -10.70 -6.86
C GLY A 31 14.81 -11.53 -5.58
N HIS A 32 14.71 -10.86 -4.42
CA HIS A 32 14.62 -11.52 -3.12
C HIS A 32 13.25 -11.29 -2.49
N VAL A 33 12.85 -12.21 -1.62
CA VAL A 33 11.69 -12.08 -0.74
C VAL A 33 12.14 -12.25 0.71
N LEU A 34 11.72 -11.35 1.60
CA LEU A 34 11.89 -11.56 3.03
C LEU A 34 10.74 -12.41 3.54
N ILE A 35 11.05 -13.46 4.25
CA ILE A 35 10.08 -14.43 4.76
C ILE A 35 10.22 -14.53 6.28
N ASN A 36 9.08 -14.50 6.97
CA ASN A 36 9.05 -14.75 8.41
C ASN A 36 9.61 -16.14 8.71
N ALA A 37 10.56 -16.20 9.63
CA ALA A 37 11.32 -17.42 9.97
C ALA A 37 10.42 -18.61 10.37
N LYS A 38 9.19 -18.36 10.85
CA LYS A 38 8.21 -19.42 11.15
C LYS A 38 7.86 -20.29 9.94
N TRP A 39 8.09 -19.79 8.70
CA TRP A 39 7.82 -20.52 7.46
C TRP A 39 9.00 -21.41 7.00
N ARG A 40 10.11 -21.43 7.75
CA ARG A 40 11.25 -22.33 7.44
C ARG A 40 10.78 -23.78 7.31
N GLY A 41 11.20 -24.44 6.25
CA GLY A 41 10.85 -25.84 6.00
C GLY A 41 9.42 -26.09 5.52
N SER A 42 8.58 -25.06 5.43
CA SER A 42 7.21 -25.20 4.89
C SER A 42 7.22 -25.58 3.41
N THR A 43 6.13 -26.19 2.95
CA THR A 43 5.91 -26.51 1.54
C THR A 43 5.96 -25.26 0.67
N LEU A 44 5.41 -24.14 1.14
CA LEU A 44 5.48 -22.85 0.44
C LEU A 44 6.92 -22.46 0.14
N VAL A 45 7.81 -22.51 1.14
CA VAL A 45 9.22 -22.13 0.97
C VAL A 45 9.97 -23.10 0.06
N GLN A 46 9.64 -24.39 0.10
CA GLN A 46 10.27 -25.39 -0.79
C GLN A 46 10.02 -25.08 -2.26
N HIS A 47 8.84 -24.52 -2.61
CA HIS A 47 8.48 -24.16 -3.98
C HIS A 47 9.13 -22.86 -4.48
N PHE A 48 9.78 -22.06 -3.62
CA PHE A 48 10.56 -20.90 -4.06
C PHE A 48 11.90 -21.27 -4.71
N LYS A 49 12.40 -22.51 -4.49
CA LYS A 49 13.69 -22.94 -5.03
C LYS A 49 13.77 -22.74 -6.53
N GLY A 50 14.77 -21.97 -6.97
CA GLY A 50 15.01 -21.67 -8.38
C GLY A 50 14.23 -20.48 -8.96
N ASN A 51 13.20 -19.99 -8.28
CA ASN A 51 12.36 -18.90 -8.78
C ASN A 51 12.70 -17.54 -8.16
N VAL A 52 12.90 -17.51 -6.84
CA VAL A 52 13.19 -16.31 -6.05
C VAL A 52 14.19 -16.66 -4.96
N LYS A 53 15.07 -15.74 -4.62
CA LYS A 53 15.96 -15.87 -3.47
C LYS A 53 15.20 -15.52 -2.19
N THR A 54 15.32 -16.37 -1.17
CA THR A 54 14.64 -16.22 0.11
C THR A 54 15.58 -15.76 1.21
N VAL A 55 15.18 -14.74 1.94
CA VAL A 55 15.87 -14.27 3.15
C VAL A 55 14.92 -14.43 4.33
N PHE A 56 15.36 -15.05 5.40
CA PHE A 56 14.53 -15.31 6.58
C PHE A 56 14.81 -14.29 7.66
N GLU A 57 13.74 -13.68 8.18
CA GLU A 57 13.76 -12.71 9.26
C GLU A 57 12.82 -13.15 10.39
N GLU A 58 13.27 -12.99 11.63
CA GLU A 58 12.50 -13.38 12.82
C GLU A 58 11.54 -12.27 13.26
N GLU A 59 11.88 -11.01 12.97
CA GLU A 59 11.18 -9.84 13.47
C GLU A 59 10.16 -9.24 12.50
N LEU A 60 9.64 -9.99 11.53
CA LEU A 60 8.59 -9.51 10.61
C LEU A 60 7.22 -9.36 11.28
N GLY A 61 7.10 -9.68 12.55
CA GLY A 61 5.86 -9.54 13.33
C GLY A 61 4.71 -10.35 12.73
N VAL A 62 3.63 -9.67 12.35
CA VAL A 62 2.42 -10.30 11.78
C VAL A 62 2.51 -10.53 10.27
N VAL A 63 3.50 -9.98 9.61
CA VAL A 63 3.72 -10.15 8.17
C VAL A 63 4.39 -11.49 7.90
N ASP A 64 3.93 -12.19 6.87
CA ASP A 64 4.52 -13.45 6.47
C ASP A 64 5.65 -13.26 5.44
N LEU A 65 5.43 -12.34 4.47
CA LEU A 65 6.42 -12.05 3.43
C LEU A 65 6.45 -10.55 3.11
N HIS A 66 7.65 -10.00 2.93
CA HIS A 66 7.86 -8.71 2.27
C HIS A 66 8.37 -8.92 0.85
N LEU A 67 7.63 -8.39 -0.12
CA LEU A 67 7.99 -8.48 -1.54
C LEU A 67 8.82 -7.27 -1.98
N SER A 68 8.57 -6.13 -1.36
CA SER A 68 9.28 -4.87 -1.59
C SER A 68 9.12 -3.93 -0.40
N ASN A 69 9.65 -2.71 -0.53
CA ASN A 69 9.41 -1.62 0.43
C ASN A 69 7.95 -1.10 0.46
N LYS A 70 7.08 -1.62 -0.41
CA LYS A 70 5.69 -1.16 -0.55
C LYS A 70 4.66 -2.25 -0.42
N SER A 71 5.06 -3.52 -0.58
CA SER A 71 4.13 -4.64 -0.67
C SER A 71 4.50 -5.74 0.31
N CYS A 72 3.52 -6.17 1.10
CA CYS A 72 3.66 -7.28 2.03
C CYS A 72 2.48 -8.24 1.93
N VAL A 73 2.73 -9.49 2.26
CA VAL A 73 1.79 -10.59 2.14
C VAL A 73 1.56 -11.25 3.49
N LEU A 74 0.31 -11.49 3.79
CA LEU A 74 -0.15 -12.43 4.80
C LEU A 74 -0.63 -13.69 4.11
N TYR A 75 -0.05 -14.83 4.43
CA TYR A 75 -0.45 -16.11 3.88
C TYR A 75 -1.41 -16.86 4.82
N VAL A 76 -2.54 -17.27 4.27
CA VAL A 76 -3.58 -18.03 4.99
C VAL A 76 -3.70 -19.38 4.31
N SER A 77 -3.20 -20.40 4.95
CA SER A 77 -3.23 -21.77 4.46
C SER A 77 -4.61 -22.42 4.60
N GLU A 78 -4.81 -23.55 3.91
CA GLU A 78 -6.00 -24.39 4.11
C GLU A 78 -6.19 -24.76 5.58
N SER A 79 -5.11 -25.14 6.26
CA SER A 79 -5.15 -25.51 7.68
C SER A 79 -5.57 -24.33 8.58
N ASP A 80 -5.16 -23.10 8.28
CA ASP A 80 -5.59 -21.91 9.02
C ASP A 80 -7.12 -21.71 8.93
N LEU A 81 -7.68 -21.92 7.74
CA LEU A 81 -9.13 -21.75 7.50
C LEU A 81 -9.96 -22.85 8.15
N VAL A 82 -9.48 -24.08 8.14
CA VAL A 82 -10.18 -25.23 8.70
C VAL A 82 -10.09 -25.25 10.23
N ALA A 83 -9.00 -24.75 10.81
CA ALA A 83 -8.78 -24.71 12.26
C ALA A 83 -9.74 -23.78 13.01
N GLY A 84 -10.48 -22.90 12.34
CA GLY A 84 -11.49 -22.03 12.95
C GLY A 84 -11.28 -20.55 12.65
N ASN A 85 -11.69 -19.65 13.58
CA ASN A 85 -11.73 -18.21 13.32
C ASN A 85 -10.43 -17.45 13.65
N ASP A 86 -9.35 -18.11 14.02
CA ASP A 86 -8.11 -17.45 14.42
C ASP A 86 -7.43 -16.72 13.24
N TYR A 87 -7.65 -17.18 12.01
CA TYR A 87 -7.20 -16.48 10.82
C TYR A 87 -7.78 -15.05 10.71
N LYS A 88 -9.01 -14.81 11.16
CA LYS A 88 -9.62 -13.47 11.17
C LYS A 88 -8.85 -12.52 12.08
N ARG A 89 -8.47 -12.98 13.29
CA ARG A 89 -7.62 -12.19 14.20
C ARG A 89 -6.27 -11.88 13.60
N LYS A 90 -5.66 -12.87 12.90
CA LYS A 90 -4.40 -12.71 12.19
C LYS A 90 -4.52 -11.62 11.10
N ILE A 91 -5.60 -11.63 10.31
CA ILE A 91 -5.87 -10.63 9.27
C ILE A 91 -6.11 -9.23 9.86
N VAL A 92 -6.86 -9.10 10.95
CA VAL A 92 -7.08 -7.80 11.61
C VAL A 92 -5.76 -7.23 12.13
N ARG A 93 -4.91 -8.04 12.76
CA ARG A 93 -3.57 -7.61 13.21
C ARG A 93 -2.71 -7.16 12.03
N PHE A 94 -2.75 -7.90 10.94
CA PHE A 94 -2.05 -7.54 9.71
C PHE A 94 -2.55 -6.21 9.14
N ARG A 95 -3.86 -5.97 9.11
CA ARG A 95 -4.44 -4.70 8.67
C ARG A 95 -3.97 -3.53 9.54
N ASN A 96 -3.97 -3.70 10.86
CA ASN A 96 -3.60 -2.65 11.80
C ASN A 96 -2.09 -2.33 11.78
N ALA A 97 -1.25 -3.33 11.54
CA ALA A 97 0.19 -3.16 11.41
C ALA A 97 0.61 -2.50 10.07
N ASN A 98 -0.29 -2.44 9.10
CA ASN A 98 0.04 -2.21 7.69
C ASN A 98 -0.50 -0.88 7.14
N SER A 99 -0.40 0.22 7.90
CA SER A 99 -0.91 1.53 7.46
C SER A 99 -0.19 2.11 6.24
N ASN A 100 1.08 1.75 6.01
CA ASN A 100 1.94 2.36 4.99
C ASN A 100 2.28 1.44 3.81
N PHE A 101 1.81 0.18 3.82
CA PHE A 101 2.12 -0.81 2.81
C PHE A 101 0.87 -1.26 2.05
N HIS A 102 1.08 -1.73 0.83
CA HIS A 102 0.06 -2.47 0.12
C HIS A 102 -0.03 -3.89 0.70
N GLY A 103 -1.00 -4.09 1.59
CA GLY A 103 -1.24 -5.37 2.25
C GLY A 103 -2.03 -6.32 1.35
N ILE A 104 -1.48 -7.50 1.11
CA ILE A 104 -2.09 -8.56 0.31
C ILE A 104 -2.36 -9.75 1.21
N VAL A 105 -3.59 -10.23 1.23
CA VAL A 105 -3.97 -11.50 1.86
C VAL A 105 -4.00 -12.58 0.77
N LEU A 106 -3.09 -13.51 0.85
CA LEU A 106 -2.99 -14.64 -0.07
C LEU A 106 -3.55 -15.90 0.60
N VAL A 107 -4.57 -16.50 0.00
CA VAL A 107 -5.38 -17.55 0.62
C VAL A 107 -5.40 -18.81 -0.22
N GLU A 108 -5.23 -19.97 0.41
CA GLU A 108 -5.46 -21.25 -0.23
C GLU A 108 -6.96 -21.53 -0.39
N LYS A 109 -7.45 -21.49 -1.63
CA LYS A 109 -8.82 -21.85 -1.97
C LYS A 109 -8.84 -23.26 -2.55
N THR A 110 -9.16 -24.23 -1.72
CA THR A 110 -9.30 -25.65 -2.04
C THR A 110 -10.78 -26.06 -1.99
N ARG A 111 -11.06 -27.30 -2.31
CA ARG A 111 -12.43 -27.86 -2.14
C ARG A 111 -12.91 -27.79 -0.70
N LEU A 112 -12.01 -27.92 0.29
CA LEU A 112 -12.37 -27.87 1.71
C LEU A 112 -12.64 -26.45 2.20
N THR A 113 -11.92 -25.45 1.64
CA THR A 113 -12.00 -24.06 2.07
C THR A 113 -12.98 -23.22 1.26
N GLU A 114 -13.51 -23.74 0.15
CA GLU A 114 -14.42 -23.02 -0.76
C GLU A 114 -15.67 -22.48 -0.03
N GLN A 115 -16.21 -23.25 0.91
CA GLN A 115 -17.37 -22.86 1.71
C GLN A 115 -17.13 -21.60 2.54
N TYR A 116 -15.89 -21.34 2.95
CA TYR A 116 -15.53 -20.16 3.77
C TYR A 116 -15.19 -18.94 2.92
N PHE A 117 -14.93 -19.14 1.62
CA PHE A 117 -14.32 -18.13 0.76
C PHE A 117 -15.20 -16.89 0.58
N SER A 118 -16.50 -17.03 0.42
CA SER A 118 -17.44 -15.91 0.26
C SER A 118 -17.43 -15.00 1.50
N GLY A 119 -17.51 -15.58 2.70
CA GLY A 119 -17.42 -14.83 3.94
C GLY A 119 -16.07 -14.18 4.16
N LEU A 120 -14.99 -14.87 3.80
CA LEU A 120 -13.63 -14.35 3.85
C LEU A 120 -13.45 -13.16 2.89
N GLN A 121 -13.95 -13.26 1.66
CA GLN A 121 -13.88 -12.19 0.68
C GLN A 121 -14.59 -10.94 1.16
N LYS A 122 -15.81 -11.07 1.69
CA LYS A 122 -16.55 -9.95 2.29
C LYS A 122 -15.73 -9.29 3.40
N PHE A 123 -15.22 -10.11 4.32
CA PHE A 123 -14.44 -9.63 5.47
C PHE A 123 -13.14 -8.91 5.03
N VAL A 124 -12.33 -9.54 4.18
CA VAL A 124 -11.01 -8.99 3.79
C VAL A 124 -11.15 -7.76 2.89
N VAL A 125 -12.04 -7.83 1.89
CA VAL A 125 -12.13 -6.78 0.86
C VAL A 125 -13.07 -5.66 1.28
N LEU A 126 -14.29 -5.97 1.73
CA LEU A 126 -15.29 -4.94 2.03
C LEU A 126 -15.13 -4.34 3.42
N GLU A 127 -14.84 -5.16 4.44
CA GLU A 127 -14.76 -4.68 5.83
C GLU A 127 -13.36 -4.11 6.15
N LEU A 128 -12.28 -4.76 5.68
CA LEU A 128 -10.91 -4.36 6.00
C LEU A 128 -10.20 -3.56 4.88
N GLY A 129 -10.74 -3.54 3.67
CA GLY A 129 -10.16 -2.81 2.53
C GLY A 129 -8.81 -3.35 2.07
N LEU A 130 -8.53 -4.65 2.28
CA LEU A 130 -7.30 -5.31 1.87
C LEU A 130 -7.47 -5.97 0.50
N THR A 131 -6.35 -6.18 -0.19
CA THR A 131 -6.34 -6.99 -1.42
C THR A 131 -6.39 -8.47 -1.06
N LEU A 132 -7.33 -9.21 -1.64
CA LEU A 132 -7.44 -10.67 -1.50
C LEU A 132 -7.06 -11.35 -2.80
N LEU A 133 -6.08 -12.24 -2.73
CA LEU A 133 -5.74 -13.16 -3.82
C LEU A 133 -5.95 -14.60 -3.36
N HIS A 134 -6.38 -15.47 -4.26
CA HIS A 134 -6.55 -16.88 -3.95
C HIS A 134 -5.71 -17.75 -4.89
N VAL A 135 -5.25 -18.86 -4.34
CA VAL A 135 -4.44 -19.86 -5.04
C VAL A 135 -4.91 -21.26 -4.64
N PRO A 136 -4.78 -22.27 -5.50
CA PRO A 136 -5.20 -23.62 -5.16
C PRO A 136 -4.26 -24.33 -4.16
N GLY A 137 -3.03 -23.83 -4.00
CA GLY A 137 -2.07 -24.44 -3.08
C GLY A 137 -0.74 -23.71 -2.98
N PRO A 138 0.21 -24.24 -2.18
CA PRO A 138 1.48 -23.56 -1.88
C PRO A 138 2.43 -23.46 -3.09
N GLY A 139 2.32 -24.34 -4.08
CA GLY A 139 3.10 -24.28 -5.32
C GLY A 139 2.74 -23.05 -6.15
N GLU A 140 1.46 -22.85 -6.40
CA GLU A 140 0.93 -21.69 -7.12
C GLU A 140 1.10 -20.40 -6.34
N ALA A 141 1.01 -20.47 -5.00
CA ALA A 141 1.34 -19.35 -4.13
C ALA A 141 2.78 -18.88 -4.34
N ALA A 142 3.73 -19.79 -4.34
CA ALA A 142 5.14 -19.49 -4.56
C ALA A 142 5.40 -18.91 -5.96
N GLN A 143 4.75 -19.44 -6.99
CA GLN A 143 4.84 -18.91 -8.36
C GLN A 143 4.28 -17.48 -8.45
N LEU A 144 3.11 -17.23 -7.87
CA LEU A 144 2.48 -15.91 -7.84
C LEU A 144 3.35 -14.88 -7.11
N ILE A 145 3.89 -15.25 -5.95
CA ILE A 145 4.82 -14.41 -5.19
C ILE A 145 6.08 -14.10 -6.01
N ALA A 146 6.66 -15.09 -6.67
CA ALA A 146 7.82 -14.89 -7.54
C ALA A 146 7.52 -13.91 -8.70
N GLN A 147 6.35 -14.05 -9.32
CA GLN A 147 5.89 -13.12 -10.37
C GLN A 147 5.72 -11.69 -9.83
N MET A 148 5.18 -11.53 -8.62
CA MET A 148 5.05 -10.22 -7.98
C MET A 148 6.40 -9.60 -7.67
N VAL A 149 7.36 -10.37 -7.11
CA VAL A 149 8.73 -9.90 -6.82
C VAL A 149 9.43 -9.43 -8.09
N HIS A 150 9.33 -10.18 -9.18
CA HIS A 150 9.94 -9.81 -10.45
C HIS A 150 9.14 -8.73 -11.20
N GLY A 151 7.83 -8.66 -10.97
CA GLY A 151 6.94 -7.68 -11.60
C GLY A 151 7.01 -6.29 -10.99
N GLU A 152 7.37 -6.16 -9.72
CA GLU A 152 7.49 -4.84 -9.07
C GLU A 152 8.58 -3.94 -9.69
N SER A 153 9.57 -4.53 -10.35
CA SER A 153 10.58 -3.79 -11.09
C SER A 153 10.13 -3.37 -12.49
N LYS A 154 9.07 -3.97 -13.03
CA LYS A 154 8.51 -3.58 -14.31
C LYS A 154 7.50 -2.46 -14.08
N GLU A 155 7.70 -1.33 -14.75
CA GLU A 155 6.66 -0.28 -14.77
C GLU A 155 5.36 -0.90 -15.29
N ASN A 156 4.36 -0.95 -14.40
CA ASN A 156 3.02 -1.37 -14.80
C ASN A 156 2.46 -0.32 -15.75
N PRO A 157 2.23 -0.64 -17.04
CA PRO A 157 1.71 0.34 -18.01
C PRO A 157 0.32 0.86 -17.62
N PHE A 158 -0.42 0.12 -16.77
CA PHE A 158 -1.73 0.52 -16.26
C PHE A 158 -1.67 1.22 -14.89
N ARG A 159 -0.51 1.25 -14.25
CA ARG A 159 -0.32 2.02 -13.04
C ARG A 159 -0.23 3.48 -13.46
N ARG A 160 -1.24 4.28 -13.16
CA ARG A 160 -1.13 5.73 -13.26
C ARG A 160 0.15 6.12 -12.51
N ARG A 161 1.14 6.59 -13.24
CA ARG A 161 2.37 7.10 -12.63
C ARG A 161 1.95 8.14 -11.60
N SER A 162 2.10 7.83 -10.34
CA SER A 162 2.11 8.81 -9.26
C SER A 162 3.48 9.52 -9.27
N THR A 163 3.97 9.84 -10.47
CA THR A 163 4.99 10.86 -10.61
C THR A 163 4.32 12.13 -10.15
N ALA A 164 4.98 12.82 -9.25
CA ALA A 164 4.56 14.08 -8.68
C ALA A 164 3.67 14.81 -9.69
N ARG A 165 2.39 14.95 -9.39
CA ARG A 165 1.31 15.43 -10.27
C ARG A 165 1.58 16.80 -10.91
N LEU A 166 2.69 17.41 -10.57
CA LEU A 166 3.17 18.70 -11.04
C LEU A 166 3.65 18.71 -12.52
N LEU A 167 3.89 17.53 -13.10
CA LEU A 167 4.40 17.41 -14.47
C LEU A 167 3.58 16.42 -15.31
N ASP A 168 2.28 16.28 -15.04
CA ASP A 168 1.38 15.58 -15.94
C ASP A 168 1.48 16.28 -17.32
N PRO A 169 1.84 15.57 -18.40
CA PRO A 169 1.93 16.18 -19.74
C PRO A 169 0.66 16.89 -20.17
N VAL A 170 -0.50 16.44 -19.70
CA VAL A 170 -1.79 17.06 -19.98
C VAL A 170 -1.91 18.41 -19.27
N VAL A 171 -1.55 18.45 -17.97
CA VAL A 171 -1.59 19.69 -17.19
C VAL A 171 -0.54 20.68 -17.70
N LEU A 172 0.64 20.20 -18.06
CA LEU A 172 1.70 21.03 -18.64
C LEU A 172 1.25 21.63 -19.98
N ASN A 173 0.63 20.83 -20.85
CA ASN A 173 0.09 21.30 -22.12
C ASN A 173 -1.04 22.33 -21.95
N LEU A 174 -1.92 22.14 -20.95
CA LEU A 174 -2.96 23.12 -20.65
C LEU A 174 -2.37 24.47 -20.22
N VAL A 175 -1.38 24.48 -19.35
CA VAL A 175 -0.72 25.72 -18.91
C VAL A 175 0.04 26.39 -20.06
N GLN A 176 0.58 25.64 -21.01
CA GLN A 176 1.23 26.18 -22.21
C GLN A 176 0.28 26.85 -23.21
N GLN A 177 -1.04 26.65 -23.08
CA GLN A 177 -2.02 27.33 -23.93
C GLN A 177 -2.23 28.79 -23.52
N ILE A 178 -1.76 29.19 -22.34
CA ILE A 178 -1.81 30.57 -21.90
C ILE A 178 -0.85 31.40 -22.76
N PRO A 179 -1.29 32.51 -23.38
CA PRO A 179 -0.45 33.36 -24.21
C PRO A 179 0.83 33.81 -23.49
N GLY A 180 1.99 33.61 -24.13
CA GLY A 180 3.29 33.99 -23.56
C GLY A 180 3.88 32.99 -22.55
N VAL A 181 3.20 31.85 -22.29
CA VAL A 181 3.67 30.79 -21.40
C VAL A 181 4.22 29.61 -22.19
N GLY A 182 5.52 29.56 -22.37
CA GLY A 182 6.21 28.40 -22.96
C GLY A 182 6.47 27.31 -21.92
N LYS A 183 7.01 26.16 -22.38
CA LYS A 183 7.26 24.98 -21.55
C LYS A 183 8.04 25.27 -20.25
N VAL A 184 9.06 26.12 -20.31
CA VAL A 184 9.90 26.46 -19.14
C VAL A 184 9.09 27.22 -18.09
N LYS A 185 8.34 28.24 -18.53
CA LYS A 185 7.49 29.04 -17.63
C LYS A 185 6.33 28.20 -17.07
N ALA A 186 5.72 27.34 -17.88
CA ALA A 186 4.68 26.41 -17.43
C ALA A 186 5.18 25.46 -16.34
N MET A 187 6.40 24.92 -16.50
CA MET A 187 7.04 24.09 -15.47
C MET A 187 7.30 24.88 -14.18
N ALA A 188 7.84 26.11 -14.29
CA ALA A 188 8.10 26.96 -13.12
C ALA A 188 6.80 27.29 -12.36
N LEU A 189 5.74 27.65 -13.07
CA LEU A 189 4.43 27.93 -12.48
C LEU A 189 3.86 26.71 -11.74
N LEU A 190 3.88 25.54 -12.37
CA LEU A 190 3.36 24.30 -11.75
C LEU A 190 4.21 23.83 -10.56
N GLN A 191 5.52 24.07 -10.58
CA GLN A 191 6.40 23.78 -9.45
C GLN A 191 6.11 24.71 -8.25
N HIS A 192 5.85 25.99 -8.53
CA HIS A 192 5.61 26.97 -7.47
C HIS A 192 4.19 26.89 -6.91
N PHE A 193 3.17 26.87 -7.76
CA PHE A 193 1.76 26.94 -7.35
C PHE A 193 1.04 25.60 -7.23
N SER A 194 1.66 24.51 -7.61
CA SER A 194 1.16 23.13 -7.45
C SER A 194 -0.16 22.78 -8.17
N SER A 195 -0.93 23.73 -8.72
CA SER A 195 -2.14 23.47 -9.47
C SER A 195 -2.57 24.66 -10.34
N ILE A 196 -3.33 24.39 -11.41
CA ILE A 196 -3.93 25.44 -12.27
C ILE A 196 -4.89 26.33 -11.48
N HIS A 197 -5.65 25.75 -10.56
CA HIS A 197 -6.56 26.51 -9.70
C HIS A 197 -5.82 27.54 -8.84
N LYS A 198 -4.64 27.22 -8.32
CA LYS A 198 -3.82 28.21 -7.59
C LYS A 198 -3.30 29.29 -8.53
N ILE A 199 -2.82 28.90 -9.72
CA ILE A 199 -2.33 29.85 -10.74
C ILE A 199 -3.43 30.84 -11.15
N SER A 200 -4.70 30.41 -11.25
CA SER A 200 -5.81 31.26 -11.64
C SER A 200 -6.30 32.23 -10.54
N ASN A 201 -6.01 31.95 -9.27
CA ASN A 201 -6.49 32.76 -8.14
C ASN A 201 -5.38 33.56 -7.44
N VAL A 202 -4.14 33.47 -7.92
CA VAL A 202 -3.02 34.17 -7.33
C VAL A 202 -2.91 35.60 -7.87
N SER A 203 -2.33 36.52 -7.10
CA SER A 203 -2.15 37.92 -7.52
C SER A 203 -1.09 38.07 -8.63
N VAL A 204 -1.18 39.20 -9.35
CA VAL A 204 -0.20 39.51 -10.42
C VAL A 204 1.23 39.61 -9.84
N GLU A 205 1.37 40.20 -8.66
CA GLU A 205 2.64 40.40 -7.98
C GLU A 205 3.32 39.05 -7.66
N GLU A 206 2.55 38.07 -7.22
CA GLU A 206 3.09 36.72 -6.95
C GLU A 206 3.47 36.00 -8.25
N LEU A 207 2.68 36.16 -9.32
CA LEU A 207 3.02 35.62 -10.63
C LEU A 207 4.28 36.24 -11.20
N GLU A 208 4.49 37.55 -10.98
CA GLU A 208 5.68 38.28 -11.46
C GLU A 208 6.97 37.68 -10.92
N THR A 209 6.98 37.21 -9.66
CA THR A 209 8.15 36.57 -9.06
C THR A 209 8.62 35.32 -9.79
N VAL A 210 7.70 34.63 -10.47
CA VAL A 210 7.97 33.34 -11.14
C VAL A 210 8.20 33.46 -12.64
N VAL A 211 7.43 34.32 -13.32
CA VAL A 211 7.41 34.39 -14.80
C VAL A 211 7.74 35.76 -15.39
N GLY A 212 7.91 36.77 -14.54
CA GLY A 212 8.15 38.16 -14.91
C GLY A 212 6.88 38.90 -15.27
N GLN A 213 6.94 40.26 -15.16
CA GLN A 213 5.80 41.19 -15.19
C GLN A 213 4.89 41.01 -16.41
N ALA A 214 5.46 41.06 -17.63
CA ALA A 214 4.64 40.97 -18.87
C ALA A 214 3.87 39.65 -18.97
N THR A 215 4.47 38.53 -18.54
CA THR A 215 3.80 37.23 -18.59
C THR A 215 2.76 37.08 -17.47
N ALA A 216 3.04 37.65 -16.29
CA ALA A 216 2.11 37.63 -15.15
C ALA A 216 0.79 38.34 -15.52
N GLN A 217 0.89 39.49 -16.18
CA GLN A 217 -0.28 40.26 -16.67
C GLN A 217 -1.09 39.44 -17.71
N HIS A 218 -0.41 38.76 -18.65
CA HIS A 218 -1.10 37.90 -19.62
C HIS A 218 -1.79 36.71 -18.96
N ILE A 219 -1.18 36.07 -17.95
CA ILE A 219 -1.78 34.95 -17.22
C ILE A 219 -3.02 35.45 -16.46
N TRP A 220 -2.91 36.56 -15.77
CA TRP A 220 -4.03 37.13 -15.03
C TRP A 220 -5.19 37.50 -15.94
N ALA A 221 -4.94 38.22 -17.04
CA ALA A 221 -5.94 38.56 -18.06
C ALA A 221 -6.59 37.28 -18.65
N PHE A 222 -5.81 36.26 -18.96
CA PHE A 222 -6.35 34.99 -19.51
C PHE A 222 -7.39 34.32 -18.61
N PHE A 223 -7.26 34.43 -17.29
CA PHE A 223 -8.19 33.83 -16.35
C PHE A 223 -9.33 34.76 -15.92
N HIS A 224 -9.16 36.09 -16.03
CA HIS A 224 -10.10 37.07 -15.48
C HIS A 224 -10.79 37.94 -16.55
N ASP A 225 -10.22 38.04 -17.76
CA ASP A 225 -10.90 38.66 -18.86
C ASP A 225 -12.02 37.73 -19.35
N ILE A 226 -13.23 38.00 -18.90
CA ILE A 226 -14.44 37.45 -19.48
C ILE A 226 -14.51 38.01 -20.88
N LEU A 227 -14.30 37.16 -21.89
CA LEU A 227 -14.59 37.53 -23.30
C LEU A 227 -16.00 38.06 -23.40
N PRO A 228 -16.20 39.14 -24.12
CA PRO A 228 -17.52 39.77 -24.29
C PRO A 228 -18.55 38.87 -24.96
#